data_f4fc3c137e692f8a4ecad4c7b5cc208a
#
_entry.id   f4fc3c137e692f8a4ecad4c7b5cc208a
#
_cell.length_a   1.000
_cell.length_b   1.000
_cell.length_c   1.000
_cell.angle_alpha   90.00
_cell.angle_beta   90.00
_cell.angle_gamma   90.00
#
_symmetry.space_group_name_H-M   'P 1'
#
loop_
_entity.id
_entity.type
_entity.pdbx_description
1 polymer ?
#
loop_
_entity_poly.entity_id
_entity_poly.type
_entity_poly.pdbx_seq_one_letter_code
_entity_poly.pdbx_strand_id
1 'polypeptide(L)'
;MLFCFAALLACGATVAVRMADAADVARGAGARSLTLAVHEQRELPVSGTLERVAVADPEIADIVVLKGSGGRRGSVLVVGKKAGTTQVSTWPRGGEATRWEVHVQGNLQSALGDTGTASVDARGSAAVIRGHTNTLIEHSGLQAAAVDATGKGGVVVDRSTVGDTGVVQVDVKIVEVNRNILNQLGVDFTAERISPSGGFGVISTLGTAAFGSGGTSTSNFGSFFGSITRGAFNLSAKINLLQSNGLGRVLAAPSLVALSGQSASFLAGGELPVPQSGGLGTTTIVYKSFGVGLTVTPTILSPNRIALKVAPEASDLDYTNAVVIASTQIPAITTRRADTTVELGDGESFIIGGLISRTTTAAVDKVPLLGDLPLIGSFFRNLKYNSIEKELVIIVTPHPVKPVSRDVTLPLPGDTREKRPGPVWGEYLMGVASDSELPGFSK
;
A
#
# COMPACT_ATOMS: atom_id res chain seq x y z
N MET A 1 17.70 -71.74 -17.00
CA MET A 1 17.53 -71.89 -18.48
C MET A 1 17.72 -70.48 -19.05
N LEU A 2 18.86 -70.08 -19.36
CA LEU A 2 19.92 -70.46 -20.33
C LEU A 2 19.52 -70.22 -21.76
N PHE A 3 20.26 -69.30 -22.36
CA PHE A 3 20.73 -69.15 -23.75
C PHE A 3 19.80 -68.64 -24.85
N CYS A 4 20.43 -67.78 -25.59
CA CYS A 4 20.28 -67.40 -27.00
C CYS A 4 19.34 -66.23 -27.29
N PHE A 5 19.90 -65.08 -27.62
CA PHE A 5 20.13 -64.59 -28.99
C PHE A 5 21.04 -63.37 -28.97
N ALA A 6 22.32 -63.68 -29.26
CA ALA A 6 23.28 -62.71 -29.78
C ALA A 6 23.27 -62.89 -31.31
N ALA A 7 23.50 -61.80 -32.01
CA ALA A 7 23.75 -61.67 -33.45
C ALA A 7 22.63 -61.02 -34.28
N LEU A 8 22.75 -59.71 -34.39
CA LEU A 8 22.51 -58.94 -35.64
C LEU A 8 22.90 -57.45 -35.38
N LEU A 9 24.20 -57.29 -35.30
CA LEU A 9 24.85 -55.98 -35.30
C LEU A 9 25.89 -56.04 -36.42
N ALA A 10 25.58 -55.41 -37.56
CA ALA A 10 26.56 -54.99 -38.54
C ALA A 10 25.88 -54.81 -39.89
N CYS A 11 25.23 -53.69 -40.15
CA CYS A 11 25.19 -53.04 -41.47
C CYS A 11 24.30 -51.79 -41.34
N GLY A 12 24.91 -50.61 -41.23
CA GLY A 12 24.14 -49.37 -41.15
C GLY A 12 24.95 -48.14 -40.71
N ALA A 13 26.23 -48.19 -40.86
CA ALA A 13 27.08 -47.05 -40.46
C ALA A 13 27.94 -46.58 -41.68
N THR A 14 27.31 -46.03 -42.70
CA THR A 14 28.05 -45.27 -43.74
C THR A 14 27.12 -44.48 -44.68
N VAL A 15 26.28 -43.59 -44.21
CA VAL A 15 25.71 -42.49 -45.06
C VAL A 15 25.27 -41.27 -44.20
N ALA A 16 25.98 -40.89 -43.21
CA ALA A 16 25.68 -39.66 -42.45
C ALA A 16 26.88 -38.75 -42.24
N VAL A 17 27.79 -38.72 -43.17
CA VAL A 17 28.94 -37.76 -43.12
C VAL A 17 29.12 -37.19 -44.54
N ARG A 18 28.26 -36.25 -44.91
CA ARG A 18 28.50 -35.26 -45.98
C ARG A 18 27.37 -34.27 -46.16
N MET A 19 26.85 -33.69 -45.10
CA MET A 19 26.01 -32.47 -45.16
C MET A 19 26.38 -31.42 -44.11
N ALA A 20 27.57 -31.48 -43.55
CA ALA A 20 28.06 -30.48 -42.62
C ALA A 20 29.09 -29.50 -43.18
N ASP A 21 29.42 -29.60 -44.50
CA ASP A 21 30.51 -28.78 -45.08
C ASP A 21 30.04 -27.67 -46.03
N ALA A 22 28.70 -27.41 -46.13
CA ALA A 22 28.21 -26.31 -46.94
C ALA A 22 27.78 -25.06 -46.14
N ALA A 23 27.87 -25.07 -44.79
CA ALA A 23 27.52 -23.93 -43.93
C ALA A 23 28.75 -23.15 -43.40
N ASP A 24 29.96 -23.60 -43.68
CA ASP A 24 31.20 -22.99 -43.10
C ASP A 24 32.00 -22.13 -44.09
N VAL A 25 31.52 -21.97 -45.35
CA VAL A 25 32.19 -21.08 -46.33
C VAL A 25 31.68 -19.63 -46.27
N ALA A 26 30.75 -19.29 -45.38
CA ALA A 26 30.24 -17.93 -45.21
C ALA A 26 30.83 -17.20 -43.99
N ARG A 27 31.71 -17.78 -43.19
CA ARG A 27 32.44 -17.09 -42.11
C ARG A 27 33.83 -16.60 -42.57
N GLY A 28 33.87 -16.00 -43.75
CA GLY A 28 35.03 -15.29 -44.24
C GLY A 28 35.14 -13.91 -43.62
N ALA A 29 36.31 -13.65 -42.99
CA ALA A 29 36.78 -12.37 -42.47
C ALA A 29 35.92 -11.70 -41.43
N GLY A 30 36.34 -11.72 -40.15
CA GLY A 30 35.65 -11.14 -39.01
C GLY A 30 35.07 -9.76 -39.31
N ALA A 31 33.74 -9.67 -39.37
CA ALA A 31 33.02 -8.40 -39.49
C ALA A 31 33.41 -7.55 -38.27
N ARG A 32 34.06 -6.43 -38.47
CA ARG A 32 34.36 -5.47 -37.43
C ARG A 32 33.11 -4.69 -37.12
N SER A 33 32.70 -4.59 -35.85
CA SER A 33 31.54 -3.82 -35.39
C SER A 33 31.94 -2.40 -35.02
N LEU A 34 31.13 -1.43 -35.40
CA LEU A 34 31.26 -0.03 -35.03
C LEU A 34 29.92 0.46 -34.47
N THR A 35 29.92 0.95 -33.25
CA THR A 35 28.75 1.54 -32.63
C THR A 35 28.84 3.06 -32.60
N LEU A 36 27.78 3.76 -33.01
CA LEU A 36 27.70 5.23 -33.10
C LEU A 36 26.36 5.66 -32.53
N ALA A 37 26.28 6.84 -31.93
CA ALA A 37 25.02 7.52 -31.66
C ALA A 37 24.50 8.27 -32.93
N VAL A 38 23.23 8.59 -32.96
CA VAL A 38 22.67 9.48 -33.99
C VAL A 38 23.38 10.83 -33.93
N HIS A 39 23.80 11.36 -35.07
CA HIS A 39 24.63 12.56 -35.26
C HIS A 39 26.07 12.45 -34.73
N GLU A 40 26.53 11.28 -34.27
CA GLU A 40 27.94 11.03 -33.95
C GLU A 40 28.70 10.73 -35.23
N GLN A 41 30.00 11.17 -35.25
CA GLN A 41 30.94 10.93 -36.32
C GLN A 41 32.11 10.14 -35.80
N ARG A 42 32.48 9.09 -36.52
CA ARG A 42 33.66 8.27 -36.14
C ARG A 42 34.50 7.89 -37.36
N GLU A 43 35.81 8.03 -37.21
CA GLU A 43 36.76 7.69 -38.26
C GLU A 43 37.04 6.19 -38.28
N LEU A 44 36.91 5.58 -39.48
CA LEU A 44 37.29 4.20 -39.70
C LEU A 44 38.76 4.09 -40.05
N PRO A 45 39.54 3.22 -39.38
CA PRO A 45 40.93 2.96 -39.75
C PRO A 45 40.98 2.16 -41.05
N VAL A 46 41.48 2.76 -42.09
CA VAL A 46 41.68 2.10 -43.39
C VAL A 46 43.18 1.83 -43.63
N SER A 47 43.49 0.58 -43.96
CA SER A 47 44.86 0.15 -44.28
C SER A 47 45.13 0.37 -45.75
N GLY A 48 45.85 1.45 -46.13
CA GLY A 48 46.26 1.72 -47.51
C GLY A 48 45.49 2.84 -48.20
N THR A 49 45.79 3.05 -49.53
CA THR A 49 45.01 4.02 -50.35
C THR A 49 43.67 3.45 -50.70
N LEU A 50 42.62 4.21 -50.40
CA LEU A 50 41.22 3.82 -50.59
C LEU A 50 40.87 3.93 -52.09
N GLU A 51 40.31 2.85 -52.68
CA GLU A 51 39.86 2.86 -54.05
C GLU A 51 38.37 3.04 -54.17
N ARG A 52 37.61 2.37 -53.27
CA ARG A 52 36.15 2.42 -53.24
C ARG A 52 35.62 2.26 -51.83
N VAL A 53 34.49 2.92 -51.54
CA VAL A 53 33.67 2.77 -50.32
C VAL A 53 32.24 2.64 -50.71
N ALA A 54 31.49 1.80 -50.04
CA ALA A 54 30.05 1.69 -50.19
C ALA A 54 29.37 1.51 -48.85
N VAL A 55 28.20 2.10 -48.69
CA VAL A 55 27.32 1.92 -47.56
C VAL A 55 26.04 1.22 -48.08
N ALA A 56 25.51 0.27 -47.31
CA ALA A 56 24.37 -0.51 -47.73
C ALA A 56 23.06 0.31 -47.58
N ASP A 57 22.94 1.10 -46.53
CA ASP A 57 21.80 1.97 -46.29
C ASP A 57 22.27 3.39 -45.88
N PRO A 58 22.20 4.35 -46.80
CA PRO A 58 22.64 5.73 -46.56
C PRO A 58 21.65 6.55 -45.70
N GLU A 59 20.45 6.04 -45.41
CA GLU A 59 19.51 6.67 -44.46
C GLU A 59 19.93 6.41 -43.01
N ILE A 60 20.59 5.28 -42.72
CA ILE A 60 21.06 4.91 -41.39
C ILE A 60 22.38 5.55 -41.08
N ALA A 61 23.36 5.40 -41.99
CA ALA A 61 24.67 6.02 -41.84
C ALA A 61 25.17 6.52 -43.20
N ASP A 62 25.84 7.67 -43.19
CA ASP A 62 26.50 8.26 -44.34
C ASP A 62 28.03 8.20 -44.19
N ILE A 63 28.70 8.28 -45.31
CA ILE A 63 30.16 8.20 -45.36
C ILE A 63 30.77 9.42 -46.05
N VAL A 64 31.78 10.00 -45.42
CA VAL A 64 32.58 11.08 -46.02
C VAL A 64 34.03 10.58 -46.18
N VAL A 65 34.49 10.56 -47.40
CA VAL A 65 35.87 10.17 -47.70
C VAL A 65 36.78 11.37 -47.53
N LEU A 66 37.68 11.31 -46.57
CA LEU A 66 38.70 12.33 -46.34
C LEU A 66 39.93 12.00 -47.18
N LYS A 67 40.17 12.80 -48.22
CA LYS A 67 41.38 12.65 -49.07
C LYS A 67 42.63 13.00 -48.27
N GLY A 68 43.55 12.09 -48.18
CA GLY A 68 44.84 12.37 -47.56
C GLY A 68 45.60 13.44 -48.36
N SER A 69 46.11 14.46 -47.68
CA SER A 69 46.98 15.50 -48.21
C SER A 69 48.25 15.55 -47.37
N GLY A 70 49.42 15.76 -48.02
CA GLY A 70 50.71 15.97 -47.33
C GLY A 70 51.26 14.77 -46.53
N GLY A 71 51.11 13.54 -47.06
CA GLY A 71 51.63 12.35 -46.41
C GLY A 71 50.74 11.65 -45.42
N ARG A 72 49.53 12.20 -45.16
CA ARG A 72 48.46 11.52 -44.36
C ARG A 72 47.66 10.56 -45.23
N ARG A 73 47.41 9.36 -44.71
CA ARG A 73 46.53 8.36 -45.34
C ARG A 73 45.08 8.88 -45.41
N GLY A 74 44.37 8.60 -46.51
CA GLY A 74 42.95 8.89 -46.58
C GLY A 74 42.22 8.09 -45.51
N SER A 75 41.21 8.68 -44.90
CA SER A 75 40.36 8.05 -43.91
C SER A 75 38.90 8.15 -44.31
N VAL A 76 38.05 7.29 -43.76
CA VAL A 76 36.60 7.28 -43.97
C VAL A 76 35.95 7.70 -42.69
N LEU A 77 35.19 8.79 -42.72
CA LEU A 77 34.36 9.26 -41.64
C LEU A 77 32.94 8.68 -41.83
N VAL A 78 32.45 7.97 -40.84
CA VAL A 78 31.06 7.46 -40.80
C VAL A 78 30.24 8.37 -39.90
N VAL A 79 29.11 8.78 -40.40
CA VAL A 79 28.15 9.69 -39.70
C VAL A 79 26.85 8.92 -39.49
N GLY A 80 26.42 8.75 -38.24
CA GLY A 80 25.11 8.17 -37.88
C GLY A 80 23.98 9.15 -38.17
N LYS A 81 23.00 8.79 -39.00
CA LYS A 81 21.85 9.65 -39.33
C LYS A 81 20.59 9.19 -38.61
N LYS A 82 20.33 7.90 -38.59
CA LYS A 82 19.10 7.31 -38.02
C LYS A 82 19.47 6.02 -37.28
N ALA A 83 18.77 5.73 -36.20
CA ALA A 83 18.96 4.49 -35.46
C ALA A 83 18.69 3.26 -36.37
N GLY A 84 19.58 2.29 -36.31
CA GLY A 84 19.52 1.08 -37.13
C GLY A 84 20.88 0.44 -37.32
N THR A 85 20.93 -0.65 -38.10
CA THR A 85 22.13 -1.37 -38.44
C THR A 85 22.35 -1.34 -39.94
N THR A 86 23.55 -0.94 -40.37
CA THR A 86 23.94 -0.92 -41.78
C THR A 86 25.35 -1.50 -41.95
N GLN A 87 25.76 -1.79 -43.19
CA GLN A 87 27.09 -2.27 -43.50
C GLN A 87 27.87 -1.25 -44.32
N VAL A 88 29.09 -1.00 -43.91
CA VAL A 88 30.05 -0.18 -44.65
C VAL A 88 31.17 -1.11 -45.16
N SER A 89 31.41 -1.10 -46.46
CA SER A 89 32.46 -1.86 -47.10
C SER A 89 33.54 -0.92 -47.67
N THR A 90 34.79 -1.18 -47.35
CA THR A 90 35.95 -0.40 -47.84
C THR A 90 36.86 -1.28 -48.67
N TRP A 91 37.26 -0.83 -49.87
CA TRP A 91 38.18 -1.51 -50.77
C TRP A 91 39.48 -0.70 -50.87
N PRO A 92 40.56 -1.13 -50.23
CA PRO A 92 41.86 -0.54 -50.40
C PRO A 92 42.46 -1.00 -51.74
N ARG A 93 43.31 -0.19 -52.35
CA ARG A 93 43.96 -0.50 -53.63
C ARG A 93 44.90 -1.68 -53.47
N GLY A 94 44.57 -2.80 -54.15
CA GLY A 94 45.38 -4.03 -54.09
C GLY A 94 45.17 -4.89 -52.84
N GLY A 95 44.15 -4.65 -52.05
CA GLY A 95 43.81 -5.40 -50.82
C GLY A 95 42.39 -5.98 -50.85
N GLU A 96 42.11 -6.87 -49.90
CA GLU A 96 40.78 -7.44 -49.71
C GLU A 96 39.79 -6.43 -49.12
N ALA A 97 38.51 -6.58 -49.47
CA ALA A 97 37.41 -5.75 -48.94
C ALA A 97 37.25 -5.95 -47.41
N THR A 98 37.28 -4.87 -46.64
CA THR A 98 36.97 -4.91 -45.21
C THR A 98 35.52 -4.48 -45.00
N ARG A 99 34.73 -5.34 -44.33
CA ARG A 99 33.33 -5.06 -43.98
C ARG A 99 33.25 -4.62 -42.54
N TRP A 100 32.48 -3.56 -42.33
CA TRP A 100 32.15 -3.03 -41.02
C TRP A 100 30.64 -3.12 -40.82
N GLU A 101 30.22 -3.68 -39.75
CA GLU A 101 28.82 -3.62 -39.30
C GLU A 101 28.66 -2.39 -38.40
N VAL A 102 27.87 -1.43 -38.87
CA VAL A 102 27.69 -0.14 -38.20
C VAL A 102 26.32 -0.17 -37.50
N HIS A 103 26.36 -0.06 -36.20
CA HIS A 103 25.16 0.05 -35.33
C HIS A 103 25.00 1.49 -34.91
N VAL A 104 23.95 2.15 -35.40
CA VAL A 104 23.58 3.51 -34.97
C VAL A 104 22.52 3.41 -33.88
N GLN A 105 22.87 3.86 -32.68
CA GLN A 105 21.98 3.86 -31.53
C GLN A 105 21.14 5.15 -31.49
N GLY A 106 19.89 5.09 -31.05
CA GLY A 106 19.05 6.26 -30.77
C GLY A 106 19.63 7.11 -29.63
N ASN A 107 19.27 8.38 -29.59
CA ASN A 107 19.77 9.30 -28.58
C ASN A 107 19.44 8.84 -27.15
N LEU A 108 18.25 8.31 -26.91
CA LEU A 108 17.84 7.82 -25.60
C LEU A 108 18.58 6.54 -25.20
N GLN A 109 18.83 5.64 -26.16
CA GLN A 109 19.62 4.42 -25.92
C GLN A 109 21.08 4.74 -25.58
N SER A 110 21.70 5.71 -26.28
CA SER A 110 23.07 6.14 -25.97
C SER A 110 23.18 6.84 -24.62
N ALA A 111 22.13 7.57 -24.20
CA ALA A 111 22.08 8.24 -22.89
C ALA A 111 21.86 7.26 -21.72
N LEU A 112 21.14 6.15 -21.94
CA LEU A 112 20.92 5.11 -20.92
C LEU A 112 22.21 4.27 -20.65
N GLY A 113 23.17 4.31 -21.56
CA GLY A 113 24.40 3.51 -21.49
C GLY A 113 24.17 2.03 -21.78
N ASP A 114 25.24 1.26 -21.72
CA ASP A 114 25.20 -0.19 -21.85
C ASP A 114 24.82 -0.79 -20.49
N THR A 115 23.54 -1.12 -20.30
CA THR A 115 23.05 -1.78 -19.08
C THR A 115 23.49 -3.25 -18.99
N GLY A 116 24.36 -3.69 -19.88
CA GLY A 116 25.10 -4.97 -19.87
C GLY A 116 24.26 -6.24 -20.04
N THR A 117 22.99 -6.21 -19.69
CA THR A 117 22.10 -7.37 -19.67
C THR A 117 20.92 -7.26 -20.64
N ALA A 118 20.54 -6.06 -21.02
CA ALA A 118 19.44 -5.84 -21.97
C ALA A 118 19.85 -4.86 -23.07
N SER A 119 19.40 -5.12 -24.31
CA SER A 119 19.73 -4.33 -25.50
C SER A 119 18.49 -4.05 -26.34
N VAL A 120 18.50 -2.91 -27.03
CA VAL A 120 17.50 -2.54 -28.04
C VAL A 120 18.12 -2.64 -29.42
N ASP A 121 17.64 -3.61 -30.22
CA ASP A 121 18.03 -3.77 -31.62
C ASP A 121 16.99 -3.07 -32.51
N ALA A 122 17.34 -1.90 -33.04
CA ALA A 122 16.48 -1.19 -33.99
C ALA A 122 16.88 -1.49 -35.44
N ARG A 123 15.90 -1.83 -36.28
CA ARG A 123 16.07 -2.05 -37.73
C ARG A 123 14.95 -1.35 -38.50
N GLY A 124 15.28 -0.22 -39.09
CA GLY A 124 14.28 0.61 -39.80
C GLY A 124 13.17 1.12 -38.89
N SER A 125 11.95 0.71 -39.14
CA SER A 125 10.77 1.07 -38.31
C SER A 125 10.40 0.03 -37.25
N ALA A 126 11.25 -0.98 -37.03
CA ALA A 126 11.02 -1.99 -36.01
C ALA A 126 12.16 -2.02 -34.98
N ALA A 127 11.84 -2.17 -33.72
CA ALA A 127 12.81 -2.41 -32.65
C ALA A 127 12.44 -3.68 -31.86
N VAL A 128 13.47 -4.42 -31.45
CA VAL A 128 13.31 -5.60 -30.62
C VAL A 128 14.12 -5.37 -29.34
N ILE A 129 13.45 -5.43 -28.19
CA ILE A 129 14.07 -5.41 -26.88
C ILE A 129 14.42 -6.86 -26.52
N ARG A 130 15.66 -7.13 -26.14
CA ARG A 130 16.16 -8.46 -25.74
C ARG A 130 17.00 -8.34 -24.47
N GLY A 131 17.09 -9.46 -23.74
CA GLY A 131 17.93 -9.56 -22.55
C GLY A 131 17.15 -9.53 -21.26
N HIS A 132 17.81 -9.16 -20.18
CA HIS A 132 17.25 -9.16 -18.84
C HIS A 132 17.47 -7.80 -18.18
N THR A 133 16.41 -7.23 -17.61
CA THR A 133 16.46 -5.99 -16.82
C THR A 133 16.23 -6.33 -15.35
N ASN A 134 16.95 -5.67 -14.46
CA ASN A 134 16.82 -5.94 -13.02
C ASN A 134 15.61 -5.27 -12.41
N THR A 135 15.14 -4.16 -12.98
CA THR A 135 14.01 -3.38 -12.44
C THR A 135 13.00 -3.02 -13.53
N LEU A 136 11.77 -2.77 -13.12
CA LEU A 136 10.69 -2.27 -14.00
C LEU A 136 11.02 -0.88 -14.56
N ILE A 137 11.77 -0.07 -13.82
CA ILE A 137 12.18 1.28 -14.25
C ILE A 137 13.19 1.18 -15.40
N GLU A 138 14.20 0.31 -15.28
CA GLU A 138 15.13 0.05 -16.38
C GLU A 138 14.40 -0.48 -17.63
N HIS A 139 13.44 -1.39 -17.42
CA HIS A 139 12.64 -1.92 -18.51
C HIS A 139 11.80 -0.83 -19.20
N SER A 140 11.14 0.05 -18.43
CA SER A 140 10.39 1.17 -19.02
C SER A 140 11.28 2.16 -19.76
N GLY A 141 12.51 2.37 -19.28
CA GLY A 141 13.51 3.18 -19.96
C GLY A 141 13.92 2.57 -21.31
N LEU A 142 14.16 1.25 -21.35
CA LEU A 142 14.47 0.55 -22.60
C LEU A 142 13.29 0.55 -23.56
N GLN A 143 12.06 0.44 -23.07
CA GLN A 143 10.86 0.53 -23.88
C GLN A 143 10.73 1.93 -24.51
N ALA A 144 10.96 2.98 -23.73
CA ALA A 144 10.96 4.35 -24.23
C ALA A 144 12.06 4.56 -25.28
N ALA A 145 13.28 3.98 -25.06
CA ALA A 145 14.38 4.03 -26.02
C ALA A 145 14.05 3.28 -27.34
N ALA A 146 13.35 2.16 -27.25
CA ALA A 146 12.90 1.41 -28.42
C ALA A 146 11.86 2.20 -29.26
N VAL A 147 10.94 2.89 -28.58
CA VAL A 147 9.96 3.77 -29.24
C VAL A 147 10.66 4.97 -29.90
N ASP A 148 11.62 5.58 -29.23
CA ASP A 148 12.42 6.70 -29.80
C ASP A 148 13.20 6.24 -31.04
N ALA A 149 13.83 5.08 -30.98
CA ALA A 149 14.62 4.52 -32.09
C ALA A 149 13.77 4.19 -33.34
N THR A 150 12.51 3.76 -33.16
CA THR A 150 11.62 3.41 -34.29
C THR A 150 10.89 4.62 -34.87
N GLY A 151 10.75 5.73 -34.10
CA GLY A 151 10.01 6.92 -34.49
C GLY A 151 8.49 6.73 -34.51
N LYS A 152 7.76 7.73 -35.00
CA LYS A 152 6.30 7.71 -35.04
C LYS A 152 5.77 6.59 -35.95
N GLY A 153 5.02 5.64 -35.36
CA GLY A 153 4.39 4.54 -36.09
C GLY A 153 5.27 3.28 -36.21
N GLY A 154 6.42 3.22 -35.52
CA GLY A 154 7.26 2.03 -35.49
C GLY A 154 6.68 0.91 -34.60
N VAL A 155 7.07 -0.34 -34.90
CA VAL A 155 6.67 -1.52 -34.14
C VAL A 155 7.77 -1.89 -33.16
N VAL A 156 7.44 -1.97 -31.86
CA VAL A 156 8.33 -2.45 -30.82
C VAL A 156 7.91 -3.86 -30.40
N VAL A 157 8.82 -4.81 -30.53
CA VAL A 157 8.63 -6.19 -30.06
C VAL A 157 9.48 -6.40 -28.83
N ASP A 158 8.81 -6.60 -27.71
CA ASP A 158 9.48 -6.86 -26.43
C ASP A 158 9.66 -8.38 -26.23
N ARG A 159 10.91 -8.80 -26.08
CA ARG A 159 11.37 -10.16 -25.75
C ARG A 159 12.30 -10.16 -24.53
N SER A 160 12.32 -9.06 -23.78
CA SER A 160 13.12 -9.00 -22.57
C SER A 160 12.40 -9.70 -21.43
N THR A 161 13.16 -10.13 -20.45
CA THR A 161 12.66 -10.60 -19.17
C THR A 161 13.01 -9.56 -18.12
N VAL A 162 12.02 -9.17 -17.34
CA VAL A 162 12.26 -8.34 -16.16
C VAL A 162 12.64 -9.30 -15.04
N GLY A 163 13.80 -9.07 -14.39
CA GLY A 163 14.18 -9.76 -13.17
C GLY A 163 13.11 -9.60 -12.12
N ASP A 164 13.27 -10.16 -11.01
CA ASP A 164 12.32 -10.25 -9.91
C ASP A 164 11.24 -9.14 -9.98
N THR A 165 10.10 -9.42 -10.63
CA THR A 165 8.92 -8.56 -10.60
C THR A 165 8.44 -8.60 -9.15
N GLY A 166 9.12 -7.83 -8.29
CA GLY A 166 9.02 -7.96 -6.87
C GLY A 166 7.57 -7.83 -6.41
N VAL A 167 7.11 -8.86 -5.74
CA VAL A 167 5.86 -8.83 -5.02
C VAL A 167 6.11 -8.18 -3.67
N VAL A 168 5.31 -7.18 -3.32
CA VAL A 168 5.41 -6.47 -2.05
C VAL A 168 4.16 -6.71 -1.23
N GLN A 169 4.32 -7.20 -0.03
CA GLN A 169 3.30 -7.20 1.00
C GLN A 169 3.34 -5.86 1.72
N VAL A 170 2.19 -5.26 1.89
CA VAL A 170 2.04 -3.99 2.60
C VAL A 170 1.15 -4.22 3.80
N ASP A 171 1.71 -4.03 4.97
CA ASP A 171 1.03 -4.12 6.25
C ASP A 171 0.69 -2.72 6.74
N VAL A 172 -0.60 -2.48 7.02
CA VAL A 172 -1.08 -1.21 7.56
C VAL A 172 -1.66 -1.45 8.94
N LYS A 173 -1.34 -0.57 9.88
CA LYS A 173 -1.94 -0.59 11.22
C LYS A 173 -2.63 0.74 11.49
N ILE A 174 -3.93 0.69 11.71
CA ILE A 174 -4.75 1.83 12.10
C ILE A 174 -5.09 1.64 13.58
N VAL A 175 -4.51 2.47 14.44
CA VAL A 175 -4.68 2.38 15.88
C VAL A 175 -5.39 3.64 16.36
N GLU A 176 -6.54 3.47 17.00
CA GLU A 176 -7.26 4.55 17.68
C GLU A 176 -7.37 4.23 19.16
N VAL A 177 -7.00 5.20 19.99
CA VAL A 177 -7.14 5.14 21.45
C VAL A 177 -8.10 6.21 21.87
N ASN A 178 -9.15 5.81 22.57
CA ASN A 178 -10.15 6.70 23.18
C ASN A 178 -10.01 6.61 24.69
N ARG A 179 -9.79 7.75 25.34
CA ARG A 179 -9.72 7.86 26.79
C ARG A 179 -10.82 8.84 27.26
N ASN A 180 -11.64 8.37 28.16
CA ASN A 180 -12.68 9.20 28.79
C ASN A 180 -12.44 9.26 30.30
N ILE A 181 -12.26 10.46 30.82
CA ILE A 181 -12.06 10.73 32.24
C ILE A 181 -13.23 11.58 32.71
N LEU A 182 -14.06 11.01 33.58
CA LEU A 182 -15.19 11.68 34.19
C LEU A 182 -14.96 11.78 35.70
N ASN A 183 -14.87 13.00 36.23
CA ASN A 183 -14.81 13.27 37.65
C ASN A 183 -16.02 14.12 38.01
N GLN A 184 -16.82 13.65 38.95
CA GLN A 184 -18.00 14.36 39.46
C GLN A 184 -17.99 14.35 40.96
N LEU A 185 -18.09 15.54 41.55
CA LEU A 185 -18.23 15.73 42.98
C LEU A 185 -19.39 16.72 43.26
N GLY A 186 -20.35 16.30 44.01
CA GLY A 186 -21.47 17.16 44.39
C GLY A 186 -22.22 16.67 45.64
N VAL A 187 -22.84 17.60 46.31
CA VAL A 187 -23.73 17.31 47.45
C VAL A 187 -25.08 17.91 47.17
N ASP A 188 -26.11 17.07 47.15
CA ASP A 188 -27.48 17.46 46.93
C ASP A 188 -28.20 17.46 48.29
N PHE A 189 -28.83 18.55 48.66
CA PHE A 189 -29.64 18.67 49.85
C PHE A 189 -31.11 18.82 49.49
N THR A 190 -31.94 18.08 50.15
CA THR A 190 -33.41 18.23 50.06
C THR A 190 -33.96 18.46 51.44
N ALA A 191 -34.55 19.62 51.68
CA ALA A 191 -35.26 19.93 52.90
C ALA A 191 -36.76 20.11 52.57
N GLU A 192 -37.59 19.29 53.12
CA GLU A 192 -39.01 19.28 52.84
C GLU A 192 -39.81 19.33 54.16
N ARG A 193 -40.81 20.20 54.24
CA ARG A 193 -41.76 20.23 55.31
C ARG A 193 -43.13 19.90 54.77
N ILE A 194 -43.64 18.77 55.18
CA ILE A 194 -44.98 18.30 54.81
C ILE A 194 -45.92 18.67 55.96
N SER A 195 -46.97 19.49 55.66
CA SER A 195 -48.01 19.83 56.56
C SER A 195 -49.36 19.56 55.90
N PRO A 196 -50.43 19.14 56.66
CA PRO A 196 -51.73 18.91 56.10
C PRO A 196 -52.39 20.14 55.45
N SER A 197 -51.87 21.35 55.76
CA SER A 197 -52.46 22.64 55.27
C SER A 197 -51.57 23.31 54.20
N GLY A 198 -50.55 22.61 53.62
CA GLY A 198 -49.62 23.13 52.65
C GLY A 198 -48.19 22.97 53.11
N GLY A 199 -47.36 22.38 52.28
CA GLY A 199 -45.93 22.19 52.51
C GLY A 199 -45.10 23.16 51.68
N PHE A 200 -43.95 23.56 52.16
CA PHE A 200 -42.89 24.16 51.35
C PHE A 200 -41.60 23.35 51.50
N GLY A 201 -40.88 23.21 50.42
CA GLY A 201 -39.61 22.53 50.44
C GLY A 201 -38.55 23.36 49.69
N VAL A 202 -37.31 23.34 50.20
CA VAL A 202 -36.15 23.83 49.48
C VAL A 202 -35.41 22.61 48.96
N ILE A 203 -35.38 22.49 47.67
CA ILE A 203 -34.64 21.44 46.97
C ILE A 203 -33.44 22.09 46.34
N SER A 204 -32.26 21.75 46.83
CA SER A 204 -30.97 22.08 46.20
C SER A 204 -30.55 20.90 45.37
N THR A 205 -31.32 20.58 44.33
CA THR A 205 -30.83 19.65 43.29
C THR A 205 -30.08 20.44 42.25
N LEU A 206 -28.78 20.50 42.37
CA LEU A 206 -27.88 21.00 41.35
C LEU A 206 -27.67 19.96 40.24
N GLY A 207 -28.68 19.22 39.90
CA GLY A 207 -28.62 18.26 38.80
C GLY A 207 -29.96 17.51 38.68
N THR A 208 -30.80 17.96 37.74
CA THR A 208 -32.05 17.34 37.28
C THR A 208 -33.15 17.12 38.36
N ALA A 209 -34.02 18.11 38.52
CA ALA A 209 -35.29 17.92 39.13
C ALA A 209 -36.20 17.07 38.22
N ALA A 210 -36.32 15.80 38.52
CA ALA A 210 -37.43 15.00 38.02
C ALA A 210 -38.54 15.00 39.06
N PHE A 211 -39.46 15.95 38.97
CA PHE A 211 -40.78 15.82 39.57
C PHE A 211 -41.59 14.80 38.74
N GLY A 212 -41.51 13.54 39.12
CA GLY A 212 -42.23 12.46 38.47
C GLY A 212 -42.32 11.29 39.44
N SER A 213 -43.54 11.04 39.89
CA SER A 213 -43.94 9.87 40.64
C SER A 213 -43.33 8.59 40.08
N GLY A 214 -42.55 7.87 40.88
CA GLY A 214 -42.27 6.45 40.66
C GLY A 214 -41.05 6.06 39.81
N GLY A 215 -39.98 6.89 39.76
CA GLY A 215 -38.74 6.49 39.13
C GLY A 215 -37.79 5.79 40.10
N THR A 216 -37.49 4.52 39.86
CA THR A 216 -36.37 3.80 40.49
C THR A 216 -35.07 4.53 40.18
N SER A 217 -34.50 5.16 41.22
CA SER A 217 -33.17 5.75 41.13
C SER A 217 -32.14 4.65 40.88
N THR A 218 -31.61 4.60 39.68
CA THR A 218 -30.42 3.82 39.39
C THR A 218 -29.30 4.34 40.30
N SER A 219 -28.93 3.53 41.28
CA SER A 219 -27.84 3.81 42.21
C SER A 219 -26.51 3.86 41.42
N ASN A 220 -26.04 5.07 41.16
CA ASN A 220 -24.65 5.22 40.72
C ASN A 220 -23.75 4.84 41.89
N PHE A 221 -22.82 3.92 41.65
CA PHE A 221 -21.77 3.55 42.58
C PHE A 221 -21.09 4.83 43.10
N GLY A 222 -21.11 5.06 44.40
CA GLY A 222 -20.47 6.21 45.02
C GLY A 222 -21.43 7.33 45.52
N SER A 223 -22.73 7.08 45.66
CA SER A 223 -23.63 8.00 46.32
C SER A 223 -23.89 7.58 47.77
N PHE A 224 -23.58 8.45 48.72
CA PHE A 224 -23.92 8.27 50.11
C PHE A 224 -25.24 9.04 50.40
N PHE A 225 -26.20 8.36 50.97
CA PHE A 225 -27.51 8.93 51.31
C PHE A 225 -27.70 8.97 52.82
N GLY A 226 -28.05 10.12 53.31
CA GLY A 226 -28.46 10.29 54.72
C GLY A 226 -29.76 11.07 54.80
N SER A 227 -30.74 10.60 55.56
CA SER A 227 -32.01 11.30 55.82
C SER A 227 -32.30 11.39 57.29
N ILE A 228 -32.79 12.54 57.71
CA ILE A 228 -33.28 12.78 59.09
C ILE A 228 -34.73 13.24 58.98
N THR A 229 -35.65 12.43 59.49
CA THR A 229 -37.09 12.76 59.58
C THR A 229 -37.45 13.05 60.99
N ARG A 230 -37.97 14.24 61.23
CA ARG A 230 -38.46 14.64 62.58
C ARG A 230 -39.82 15.35 62.43
N GLY A 231 -40.89 14.65 62.74
CA GLY A 231 -42.24 15.15 62.57
C GLY A 231 -42.59 15.42 61.11
N ALA A 232 -43.03 16.65 60.84
CA ALA A 232 -43.38 17.07 59.45
C ALA A 232 -42.15 17.57 58.66
N PHE A 233 -40.93 17.48 59.21
CA PHE A 233 -39.71 17.94 58.57
C PHE A 233 -38.87 16.76 58.15
N ASN A 234 -38.50 16.74 56.85
CA ASN A 234 -37.61 15.75 56.25
C ASN A 234 -36.37 16.45 55.63
N LEU A 235 -35.19 16.12 56.12
CA LEU A 235 -33.94 16.59 55.57
C LEU A 235 -33.18 15.39 55.02
N SER A 236 -32.85 15.43 53.77
CA SER A 236 -31.98 14.44 53.15
C SER A 236 -30.75 15.08 52.48
N ALA A 237 -29.63 14.42 52.62
CA ALA A 237 -28.39 14.79 51.95
C ALA A 237 -27.86 13.62 51.14
N LYS A 238 -27.53 13.86 49.89
CA LYS A 238 -26.93 12.88 48.97
C LYS A 238 -25.59 13.40 48.48
N ILE A 239 -24.53 12.67 48.79
CA ILE A 239 -23.20 12.96 48.30
C ILE A 239 -22.96 12.10 47.05
N ASN A 240 -22.72 12.74 45.94
CA ASN A 240 -22.34 12.10 44.68
C ASN A 240 -20.83 12.25 44.46
N LEU A 241 -20.10 11.15 44.52
CA LEU A 241 -18.70 11.10 44.23
C LEU A 241 -18.52 10.03 43.13
N LEU A 242 -18.19 10.46 41.93
CA LEU A 242 -17.95 9.57 40.81
C LEU A 242 -16.62 9.92 40.13
N GLN A 243 -15.77 8.93 40.07
CA GLN A 243 -14.57 8.98 39.23
C GLN A 243 -14.62 7.78 38.29
N SER A 244 -14.62 8.04 37.00
CA SER A 244 -14.62 7.00 35.97
C SER A 244 -13.50 7.27 34.96
N ASN A 245 -12.70 6.24 34.70
CA ASN A 245 -11.65 6.26 33.70
C ASN A 245 -11.97 5.14 32.70
N GLY A 246 -12.42 5.52 31.52
CA GLY A 246 -12.64 4.61 30.40
C GLY A 246 -11.49 4.66 29.43
N LEU A 247 -10.95 3.51 29.03
CA LEU A 247 -9.95 3.38 27.98
C LEU A 247 -10.47 2.37 26.93
N GLY A 248 -10.60 2.82 25.70
CA GLY A 248 -10.91 1.98 24.56
C GLY A 248 -9.78 2.02 23.54
N ARG A 249 -9.45 0.88 22.95
CA ARG A 249 -8.48 0.79 21.85
C ARG A 249 -9.13 0.04 20.69
N VAL A 250 -9.08 0.66 19.52
CA VAL A 250 -9.49 0.04 18.24
C VAL A 250 -8.23 -0.21 17.43
N LEU A 251 -8.07 -1.42 16.94
CA LEU A 251 -6.96 -1.81 16.08
C LEU A 251 -7.53 -2.46 14.82
N ALA A 252 -7.21 -1.89 13.66
CA ALA A 252 -7.41 -2.51 12.36
C ALA A 252 -6.04 -2.70 11.69
N ALA A 253 -5.76 -3.91 11.23
CA ALA A 253 -4.47 -4.27 10.65
C ALA A 253 -4.64 -5.00 9.31
N PRO A 254 -5.10 -4.31 8.24
CA PRO A 254 -5.18 -4.91 6.92
C PRO A 254 -3.79 -5.15 6.34
N SER A 255 -3.63 -6.28 5.66
CA SER A 255 -2.44 -6.65 4.90
C SER A 255 -2.83 -6.99 3.48
N LEU A 256 -2.08 -6.51 2.51
CA LEU A 256 -2.35 -6.74 1.10
C LEU A 256 -1.05 -6.93 0.33
N VAL A 257 -1.07 -7.86 -0.60
CA VAL A 257 0.06 -8.18 -1.48
C VAL A 257 -0.21 -7.63 -2.86
N ALA A 258 0.75 -6.90 -3.42
CA ALA A 258 0.67 -6.33 -4.76
C ALA A 258 1.97 -6.53 -5.54
N LEU A 259 1.86 -6.64 -6.85
CA LEU A 259 3.00 -6.65 -7.75
C LEU A 259 3.56 -5.22 -7.90
N SER A 260 4.87 -5.08 -7.98
CA SER A 260 5.53 -3.79 -8.21
C SER A 260 4.95 -3.08 -9.44
N GLY A 261 4.54 -1.81 -9.28
CA GLY A 261 3.92 -1.00 -10.32
C GLY A 261 2.43 -1.27 -10.55
N GLN A 262 1.81 -2.24 -9.87
CA GLN A 262 0.39 -2.56 -10.00
C GLN A 262 -0.41 -2.14 -8.77
N SER A 263 -1.63 -1.65 -9.02
CA SER A 263 -2.56 -1.30 -7.95
C SER A 263 -3.36 -2.52 -7.51
N ALA A 264 -3.44 -2.73 -6.21
CA ALA A 264 -4.29 -3.74 -5.60
C ALA A 264 -5.21 -3.08 -4.57
N SER A 265 -6.41 -3.63 -4.39
CA SER A 265 -7.38 -3.17 -3.40
C SER A 265 -7.99 -4.33 -2.64
N PHE A 266 -8.26 -4.11 -1.37
CA PHE A 266 -8.88 -5.04 -0.44
C PHE A 266 -9.95 -4.29 0.36
N LEU A 267 -11.09 -4.92 0.61
CA LEU A 267 -12.15 -4.41 1.47
C LEU A 267 -12.73 -5.57 2.29
N ALA A 268 -12.66 -5.44 3.60
CA ALA A 268 -13.32 -6.33 4.54
C ALA A 268 -14.38 -5.54 5.32
N GLY A 269 -15.66 -5.83 5.08
CA GLY A 269 -16.75 -5.06 5.68
C GLY A 269 -18.11 -5.53 5.21
N GLY A 270 -19.07 -4.61 5.20
CA GLY A 270 -20.43 -4.82 4.74
C GLY A 270 -20.98 -3.61 4.01
N GLU A 271 -22.27 -3.65 3.72
CA GLU A 271 -22.99 -2.56 3.07
C GLU A 271 -24.18 -2.14 3.91
N LEU A 272 -24.29 -0.84 4.16
CA LEU A 272 -25.43 -0.24 4.87
C LEU A 272 -26.47 0.21 3.85
N PRO A 273 -27.71 -0.33 3.88
CA PRO A 273 -28.82 0.16 3.06
C PRO A 273 -29.34 1.50 3.59
N VAL A 274 -29.19 2.55 2.80
CA VAL A 274 -29.68 3.89 3.13
C VAL A 274 -30.87 4.24 2.24
N PRO A 275 -32.06 4.42 2.79
CA PRO A 275 -33.22 4.86 2.01
C PRO A 275 -33.05 6.31 1.57
N GLN A 276 -33.26 6.57 0.29
CA GLN A 276 -33.28 7.90 -0.31
C GLN A 276 -34.65 8.16 -0.95
N SER A 277 -35.10 9.42 -0.92
CA SER A 277 -36.30 9.81 -1.63
C SER A 277 -36.05 9.76 -3.14
N GLY A 278 -36.79 8.90 -3.87
CA GLY A 278 -36.69 8.74 -5.33
C GLY A 278 -37.62 9.69 -6.11
N GLY A 279 -38.28 10.64 -5.46
CA GLY A 279 -39.28 11.50 -6.08
C GLY A 279 -40.66 10.80 -6.16
N LEU A 280 -41.76 11.58 -6.32
CA LEU A 280 -43.16 11.10 -6.41
C LEU A 280 -43.59 10.10 -5.31
N GLY A 281 -42.99 10.18 -4.11
CA GLY A 281 -43.33 9.31 -2.97
C GLY A 281 -42.70 7.91 -3.04
N THR A 282 -41.77 7.64 -3.98
CA THR A 282 -41.03 6.38 -4.06
C THR A 282 -39.74 6.45 -3.20
N THR A 283 -39.42 5.33 -2.54
CA THR A 283 -38.15 5.20 -1.78
C THR A 283 -37.19 4.31 -2.55
N THR A 284 -35.98 4.81 -2.80
CA THR A 284 -34.88 4.05 -3.39
C THR A 284 -33.89 3.73 -2.29
N ILE A 285 -33.34 2.51 -2.31
CA ILE A 285 -32.30 2.09 -1.36
C ILE A 285 -30.93 2.23 -2.04
N VAL A 286 -30.01 2.95 -1.40
CA VAL A 286 -28.61 3.07 -1.82
C VAL A 286 -27.75 2.37 -0.79
N TYR A 287 -26.93 1.43 -1.25
CA TYR A 287 -25.98 0.71 -0.40
C TYR A 287 -24.69 1.50 -0.26
N LYS A 288 -24.25 1.72 0.98
CA LYS A 288 -22.97 2.35 1.30
C LYS A 288 -22.07 1.34 1.98
N SER A 289 -20.93 1.05 1.38
CA SER A 289 -19.93 0.14 1.93
C SER A 289 -19.30 0.76 3.19
N PHE A 290 -19.02 -0.07 4.18
CA PHE A 290 -18.28 0.26 5.39
C PHE A 290 -17.37 -0.90 5.77
N GLY A 291 -16.37 -0.64 6.60
CA GLY A 291 -15.41 -1.65 7.05
C GLY A 291 -13.96 -1.17 6.90
N VAL A 292 -13.03 -2.11 6.76
CA VAL A 292 -11.60 -1.83 6.61
C VAL A 292 -11.19 -2.06 5.16
N GLY A 293 -10.78 -0.99 4.50
CA GLY A 293 -10.31 -0.98 3.13
C GLY A 293 -8.84 -0.60 3.03
N LEU A 294 -8.15 -1.14 2.03
CA LEU A 294 -6.77 -0.81 1.75
C LEU A 294 -6.54 -0.85 0.24
N THR A 295 -6.08 0.26 -0.32
CA THR A 295 -5.61 0.31 -1.71
C THR A 295 -4.12 0.66 -1.69
N VAL A 296 -3.32 -0.13 -2.42
CA VAL A 296 -1.86 0.04 -2.46
C VAL A 296 -1.34 -0.07 -3.88
N THR A 297 -0.29 0.70 -4.18
CA THR A 297 0.50 0.59 -5.40
C THR A 297 1.96 0.71 -5.01
N PRO A 298 2.64 -0.42 -4.73
CA PRO A 298 4.07 -0.42 -4.45
C PRO A 298 4.88 -0.31 -5.75
N THR A 299 6.04 0.34 -5.72
CA THR A 299 7.00 0.38 -6.81
C THR A 299 8.41 0.20 -6.24
N ILE A 300 9.07 -0.89 -6.57
CA ILE A 300 10.44 -1.15 -6.15
C ILE A 300 11.37 -0.27 -6.98
N LEU A 301 12.03 0.69 -6.34
CA LEU A 301 12.98 1.61 -6.96
C LEU A 301 14.38 0.99 -7.02
N SER A 302 14.76 0.30 -5.95
CA SER A 302 16.03 -0.40 -5.80
C SER A 302 15.85 -1.58 -4.82
N PRO A 303 16.82 -2.47 -4.65
CA PRO A 303 16.72 -3.61 -3.73
C PRO A 303 16.32 -3.24 -2.30
N ASN A 304 16.62 -2.00 -1.86
CA ASN A 304 16.39 -1.54 -0.49
C ASN A 304 15.39 -0.37 -0.41
N ARG A 305 14.76 0.04 -1.53
CA ARG A 305 13.86 1.21 -1.54
C ARG A 305 12.60 0.92 -2.33
N ILE A 306 11.46 1.17 -1.70
CA ILE A 306 10.13 0.93 -2.23
C ILE A 306 9.36 2.25 -2.13
N ALA A 307 8.94 2.78 -3.27
CA ALA A 307 7.94 3.84 -3.32
C ALA A 307 6.56 3.20 -3.16
N LEU A 308 5.79 3.67 -2.22
CA LEU A 308 4.49 3.13 -1.86
C LEU A 308 3.43 4.21 -1.90
N LYS A 309 2.48 4.09 -2.82
CA LYS A 309 1.23 4.82 -2.76
C LYS A 309 0.22 3.98 -1.98
N VAL A 310 -0.32 4.53 -0.89
CA VAL A 310 -1.19 3.81 0.02
C VAL A 310 -2.41 4.66 0.40
N ALA A 311 -3.59 4.05 0.32
CA ALA A 311 -4.86 4.67 0.69
C ALA A 311 -5.65 3.72 1.62
N PRO A 312 -5.30 3.68 2.93
CA PRO A 312 -6.07 2.95 3.93
C PRO A 312 -7.37 3.69 4.27
N GLU A 313 -8.41 2.91 4.52
CA GLU A 313 -9.70 3.38 5.00
C GLU A 313 -10.23 2.44 6.09
N ALA A 314 -10.71 3.01 7.20
CA ALA A 314 -11.43 2.28 8.23
C ALA A 314 -12.73 3.01 8.54
N SER A 315 -13.85 2.34 8.41
CA SER A 315 -15.16 2.90 8.67
C SER A 315 -16.00 1.98 9.55
N ASP A 316 -16.63 2.58 10.56
CA ASP A 316 -17.46 1.90 11.55
C ASP A 316 -18.87 2.51 11.61
N LEU A 317 -19.84 1.71 12.01
CA LEU A 317 -21.22 2.16 12.24
C LEU A 317 -21.35 2.81 13.62
N ASP A 318 -21.81 4.05 13.65
CA ASP A 318 -22.08 4.79 14.88
C ASP A 318 -23.59 4.87 15.14
N TYR A 319 -24.06 4.07 16.08
CA TYR A 319 -25.45 4.06 16.51
C TYR A 319 -25.79 5.19 17.48
N THR A 320 -24.80 5.86 18.07
CA THR A 320 -25.01 6.99 19.00
C THR A 320 -25.53 8.21 18.25
N ASN A 321 -25.04 8.41 17.03
CA ASN A 321 -25.45 9.49 16.15
C ASN A 321 -26.39 9.02 15.02
N ALA A 322 -27.20 8.00 15.30
CA ALA A 322 -28.14 7.46 14.34
C ALA A 322 -29.35 8.40 14.10
N VAL A 323 -29.80 8.42 12.84
CA VAL A 323 -30.99 9.17 12.43
C VAL A 323 -32.18 8.20 12.29
N VAL A 324 -33.36 8.59 12.81
CA VAL A 324 -34.57 7.80 12.65
C VAL A 324 -35.37 8.33 11.46
N ILE A 325 -35.56 7.49 10.44
CA ILE A 325 -36.34 7.79 9.24
C ILE A 325 -37.47 6.74 9.17
N ALA A 326 -38.74 7.16 9.11
CA ALA A 326 -39.90 6.28 9.00
C ALA A 326 -39.83 5.07 9.95
N SER A 327 -39.52 5.30 11.24
CA SER A 327 -39.40 4.29 12.31
C SER A 327 -38.16 3.36 12.16
N THR A 328 -37.28 3.57 11.20
CA THR A 328 -36.04 2.82 11.03
C THR A 328 -34.88 3.66 11.51
N GLN A 329 -34.08 3.10 12.41
CA GLN A 329 -32.85 3.74 12.89
C GLN A 329 -31.69 3.45 11.94
N ILE A 330 -31.14 4.50 11.33
CA ILE A 330 -30.01 4.41 10.40
C ILE A 330 -28.78 4.96 11.13
N PRO A 331 -27.74 4.14 11.37
CA PRO A 331 -26.51 4.59 12.02
C PRO A 331 -25.74 5.55 11.12
N ALA A 332 -24.97 6.44 11.73
CA ALA A 332 -23.96 7.22 11.02
C ALA A 332 -22.76 6.34 10.69
N ILE A 333 -22.00 6.71 9.66
CA ILE A 333 -20.72 6.04 9.32
C ILE A 333 -19.58 6.97 9.74
N THR A 334 -18.76 6.52 10.66
CA THR A 334 -17.52 7.21 11.05
C THR A 334 -16.38 6.67 10.21
N THR A 335 -15.73 7.53 9.42
CA THR A 335 -14.68 7.12 8.48
C THR A 335 -13.36 7.76 8.83
N ARG A 336 -12.28 6.96 8.80
CA ARG A 336 -10.89 7.35 8.93
C ARG A 336 -10.17 6.95 7.66
N ARG A 337 -9.65 7.92 6.92
CA ARG A 337 -8.99 7.70 5.61
C ARG A 337 -7.70 8.51 5.53
N ALA A 338 -6.70 7.92 4.92
CA ALA A 338 -5.50 8.63 4.48
C ALA A 338 -5.21 8.26 3.02
N ASP A 339 -4.59 9.16 2.25
CA ASP A 339 -4.09 8.88 0.90
C ASP A 339 -2.76 9.61 0.77
N THR A 340 -1.69 8.86 0.58
CA THR A 340 -0.34 9.41 0.56
C THR A 340 0.61 8.52 -0.22
N THR A 341 1.76 9.12 -0.59
CA THR A 341 2.86 8.39 -1.21
C THR A 341 4.10 8.60 -0.37
N VAL A 342 4.75 7.50 0.01
CA VAL A 342 5.96 7.49 0.86
C VAL A 342 6.99 6.56 0.25
N GLU A 343 8.25 6.77 0.62
CA GLU A 343 9.37 5.91 0.22
C GLU A 343 9.99 5.29 1.47
N LEU A 344 10.09 3.96 1.49
CA LEU A 344 10.48 3.15 2.64
C LEU A 344 11.44 2.04 2.22
N GLY A 345 12.26 1.59 3.16
CA GLY A 345 13.02 0.34 3.03
C GLY A 345 12.19 -0.89 3.42
N ASP A 346 12.76 -2.08 3.19
CA ASP A 346 12.17 -3.34 3.63
C ASP A 346 12.01 -3.39 5.15
N GLY A 347 10.79 -3.64 5.62
CA GLY A 347 10.46 -3.72 7.05
C GLY A 347 10.47 -2.39 7.79
N GLU A 348 10.77 -1.27 7.11
CA GLU A 348 10.69 0.04 7.73
C GLU A 348 9.24 0.46 7.94
N SER A 349 8.92 0.90 9.16
CA SER A 349 7.60 1.39 9.50
C SER A 349 7.57 2.92 9.51
N PHE A 350 6.54 3.50 8.90
CA PHE A 350 6.35 4.94 8.87
C PHE A 350 4.94 5.32 9.29
N ILE A 351 4.82 6.41 10.06
CA ILE A 351 3.54 6.98 10.44
C ILE A 351 3.09 7.91 9.31
N ILE A 352 2.09 7.48 8.55
CA ILE A 352 1.58 8.23 7.40
C ILE A 352 0.51 9.25 7.75
N GLY A 353 -0.08 9.13 8.93
CA GLY A 353 -1.10 10.06 9.41
C GLY A 353 -1.46 9.83 10.85
N GLY A 354 -2.02 10.85 11.47
CA GLY A 354 -2.48 10.78 12.85
C GLY A 354 -3.38 11.97 13.20
N LEU A 355 -4.13 11.81 14.29
CA LEU A 355 -4.98 12.85 14.86
C LEU A 355 -4.90 12.76 16.38
N ILE A 356 -4.70 13.87 17.04
CA ILE A 356 -4.88 14.00 18.48
C ILE A 356 -6.00 15.01 18.71
N SER A 357 -7.04 14.58 19.41
CA SER A 357 -8.16 15.43 19.78
C SER A 357 -8.41 15.33 21.28
N ARG A 358 -8.45 16.44 21.96
CA ARG A 358 -8.79 16.54 23.37
C ARG A 358 -9.94 17.50 23.57
N THR A 359 -11.02 17.03 24.15
CA THR A 359 -12.18 17.84 24.51
C THR A 359 -12.33 17.80 26.03
N THR A 360 -12.21 18.95 26.66
CA THR A 360 -12.36 19.08 28.11
C THR A 360 -13.56 19.97 28.39
N THR A 361 -14.52 19.46 29.15
CA THR A 361 -15.69 20.17 29.60
C THR A 361 -15.67 20.22 31.13
N ALA A 362 -15.62 21.41 31.67
CA ALA A 362 -15.71 21.62 33.11
C ALA A 362 -16.95 22.49 33.40
N ALA A 363 -17.81 22.00 34.25
CA ALA A 363 -19.01 22.73 34.72
C ALA A 363 -18.98 22.81 36.24
N VAL A 364 -19.26 23.99 36.76
CA VAL A 364 -19.37 24.26 38.18
C VAL A 364 -20.75 24.89 38.40
N ASP A 365 -21.64 24.14 38.99
CA ASP A 365 -22.97 24.61 39.40
C ASP A 365 -22.87 24.93 40.91
N LYS A 366 -23.19 26.15 41.31
CA LYS A 366 -23.09 26.58 42.72
C LYS A 366 -24.29 27.42 43.14
N VAL A 367 -24.63 27.32 44.42
CA VAL A 367 -25.59 28.24 45.03
C VAL A 367 -24.89 29.60 45.26
N PRO A 368 -25.44 30.71 44.71
CA PRO A 368 -24.82 32.03 44.90
C PRO A 368 -24.60 32.34 46.39
N LEU A 369 -23.49 32.97 46.72
CA LEU A 369 -23.02 33.33 48.08
C LEU A 369 -22.59 32.10 48.90
N LEU A 370 -23.35 31.04 49.02
CA LEU A 370 -23.02 29.86 49.83
C LEU A 370 -21.93 28.99 49.21
N GLY A 371 -21.96 28.84 47.90
CA GLY A 371 -20.93 28.06 47.16
C GLY A 371 -19.53 28.74 47.13
N ASP A 372 -19.43 30.02 47.48
CA ASP A 372 -18.18 30.76 47.48
C ASP A 372 -17.53 30.83 48.90
N LEU A 373 -18.21 30.29 49.91
CA LEU A 373 -17.61 30.27 51.24
C LEU A 373 -16.46 29.31 51.41
N PRO A 374 -15.35 29.71 52.04
CA PRO A 374 -14.25 28.82 52.33
C PRO A 374 -14.70 27.66 53.24
N LEU A 375 -14.19 26.45 53.00
CA LEU A 375 -14.47 25.21 53.72
C LEU A 375 -15.90 24.66 53.50
N ILE A 376 -16.95 25.43 53.74
CA ILE A 376 -18.36 24.96 53.62
C ILE A 376 -18.90 25.11 52.21
N GLY A 377 -18.32 25.94 51.33
CA GLY A 377 -18.78 26.11 49.94
C GLY A 377 -18.71 24.85 49.08
N SER A 378 -17.86 23.88 49.44
CA SER A 378 -17.82 22.57 48.79
C SER A 378 -19.13 21.79 48.89
N PHE A 379 -19.94 22.01 49.90
CA PHE A 379 -21.27 21.39 50.09
C PHE A 379 -22.37 22.05 49.25
N PHE A 380 -22.10 23.26 48.72
CA PHE A 380 -23.11 24.02 47.93
C PHE A 380 -22.66 24.22 46.47
N ARG A 381 -21.75 23.37 45.99
CA ARG A 381 -21.31 23.35 44.61
C ARG A 381 -21.23 21.92 44.07
N ASN A 382 -21.56 21.78 42.81
CA ASN A 382 -21.38 20.56 42.07
C ASN A 382 -20.32 20.79 40.98
N LEU A 383 -19.29 19.96 40.98
CA LEU A 383 -18.22 19.98 39.99
C LEU A 383 -18.39 18.78 39.04
N LYS A 384 -18.41 19.07 37.76
CA LYS A 384 -18.34 18.05 36.72
C LYS A 384 -17.15 18.35 35.82
N TYR A 385 -16.25 17.40 35.73
CA TYR A 385 -15.09 17.46 34.85
C TYR A 385 -15.14 16.25 33.94
N ASN A 386 -15.22 16.48 32.63
CA ASN A 386 -15.21 15.46 31.61
C ASN A 386 -14.08 15.77 30.61
N SER A 387 -13.15 14.85 30.42
CA SER A 387 -12.09 14.96 29.43
C SER A 387 -12.10 13.74 28.52
N ILE A 388 -12.34 13.98 27.24
CA ILE A 388 -12.34 12.97 26.21
C ILE A 388 -11.10 13.20 25.35
N GLU A 389 -10.20 12.24 25.33
CA GLU A 389 -9.00 12.21 24.49
C GLU A 389 -9.14 11.14 23.43
N LYS A 390 -8.89 11.52 22.18
CA LYS A 390 -8.86 10.60 21.04
C LYS A 390 -7.53 10.74 20.34
N GLU A 391 -6.83 9.64 20.17
CA GLU A 391 -5.56 9.57 19.47
C GLU A 391 -5.69 8.55 18.33
N LEU A 392 -5.39 8.96 17.11
CA LEU A 392 -5.36 8.11 15.93
C LEU A 392 -3.95 8.10 15.35
N VAL A 393 -3.44 6.93 15.00
CA VAL A 393 -2.17 6.74 14.32
C VAL A 393 -2.35 5.72 13.21
N ILE A 394 -1.85 6.04 12.03
CA ILE A 394 -1.83 5.14 10.86
C ILE A 394 -0.38 4.86 10.50
N ILE A 395 0.01 3.59 10.55
CA ILE A 395 1.38 3.10 10.31
C ILE A 395 1.36 2.19 9.09
N VAL A 396 2.36 2.30 8.23
CA VAL A 396 2.56 1.44 7.08
C VAL A 396 3.95 0.81 7.10
N THR A 397 4.03 -0.45 6.68
CA THR A 397 5.28 -1.23 6.61
C THR A 397 5.26 -2.10 5.36
N PRO A 398 6.14 -1.89 4.38
CA PRO A 398 6.28 -2.75 3.21
C PRO A 398 7.27 -3.89 3.47
N HIS A 399 7.00 -5.06 2.87
CA HIS A 399 7.87 -6.22 2.86
C HIS A 399 7.92 -6.83 1.47
N PRO A 400 9.08 -6.90 0.80
CA PRO A 400 9.23 -7.73 -0.39
C PRO A 400 9.05 -9.20 -0.02
N VAL A 401 8.14 -9.88 -0.72
CA VAL A 401 7.81 -11.27 -0.43
C VAL A 401 7.95 -12.13 -1.67
N LYS A 402 8.26 -13.42 -1.46
CA LYS A 402 8.32 -14.42 -2.53
C LYS A 402 7.18 -15.41 -2.36
N PRO A 403 6.62 -15.93 -3.45
CA PRO A 403 5.61 -16.99 -3.39
C PRO A 403 6.15 -18.22 -2.64
N VAL A 404 5.29 -18.83 -1.86
CA VAL A 404 5.62 -20.06 -1.13
C VAL A 404 5.73 -21.22 -2.13
N SER A 405 6.68 -22.14 -1.91
CA SER A 405 6.85 -23.32 -2.77
C SER A 405 5.60 -24.22 -2.74
N ARG A 406 5.39 -24.97 -3.83
CA ARG A 406 4.17 -25.77 -4.04
C ARG A 406 3.93 -26.84 -2.96
N ASP A 407 4.99 -27.30 -2.28
CA ASP A 407 4.94 -28.42 -1.35
C ASP A 407 4.77 -28.02 0.13
N VAL A 408 4.59 -26.71 0.40
CA VAL A 408 4.41 -26.20 1.76
C VAL A 408 2.92 -26.07 2.07
N THR A 409 2.47 -26.79 3.10
CA THR A 409 1.12 -26.61 3.68
C THR A 409 1.10 -25.35 4.53
N LEU A 410 0.29 -24.38 4.15
CA LEU A 410 0.11 -23.14 4.91
C LEU A 410 -0.81 -23.42 6.11
N PRO A 411 -0.42 -23.03 7.34
CA PRO A 411 -1.31 -23.10 8.50
C PRO A 411 -2.45 -22.09 8.31
N LEU A 412 -3.69 -22.58 8.28
CA LEU A 412 -4.86 -21.71 8.23
C LEU A 412 -5.22 -21.19 9.62
N PRO A 413 -5.72 -19.94 9.73
CA PRO A 413 -6.25 -19.44 10.99
C PRO A 413 -7.37 -20.34 11.49
N GLY A 414 -7.22 -20.89 12.69
CA GLY A 414 -8.21 -21.79 13.29
C GLY A 414 -7.86 -23.28 13.30
N ASP A 415 -6.95 -23.76 12.44
CA ASP A 415 -6.58 -25.18 12.33
C ASP A 415 -6.20 -25.84 13.68
N THR A 416 -5.51 -25.11 14.54
CA THR A 416 -5.14 -25.60 15.88
C THR A 416 -6.29 -25.57 16.87
N ARG A 417 -7.31 -24.74 16.65
CA ARG A 417 -8.49 -24.60 17.52
C ARG A 417 -9.60 -25.58 17.15
N GLU A 418 -9.77 -25.85 15.86
CA GLU A 418 -10.73 -26.86 15.38
C GLU A 418 -10.37 -28.28 15.84
N LYS A 419 -9.09 -28.54 16.09
CA LYS A 419 -8.56 -29.84 16.54
C LYS A 419 -8.59 -30.05 18.06
N ARG A 420 -9.07 -29.09 18.84
CA ARG A 420 -9.26 -29.26 20.29
C ARG A 420 -10.63 -29.88 20.58
N PRO A 421 -10.72 -31.17 20.87
CA PRO A 421 -11.96 -31.77 21.35
C PRO A 421 -12.08 -31.50 22.85
N GLY A 422 -12.95 -30.59 23.24
CA GLY A 422 -13.23 -30.37 24.65
C GLY A 422 -14.40 -29.40 24.86
N PRO A 423 -15.33 -29.72 25.74
CA PRO A 423 -16.34 -28.73 26.10
C PRO A 423 -15.70 -27.60 26.91
N VAL A 424 -15.93 -26.40 26.49
CA VAL A 424 -15.51 -25.12 27.10
C VAL A 424 -15.90 -25.01 28.60
N TRP A 425 -16.79 -25.87 29.07
CA TRP A 425 -17.30 -25.90 30.44
C TRP A 425 -16.26 -26.21 31.52
N GLY A 426 -15.25 -27.03 31.23
CA GLY A 426 -14.19 -27.33 32.17
C GLY A 426 -13.25 -26.16 32.43
N GLU A 427 -12.97 -25.39 31.42
CA GLU A 427 -12.14 -24.18 31.49
C GLU A 427 -12.87 -23.01 32.15
N TYR A 428 -14.19 -22.91 31.93
CA TYR A 428 -15.05 -21.92 32.58
C TYR A 428 -15.23 -22.15 34.08
N LEU A 429 -15.30 -23.40 34.52
CA LEU A 429 -15.49 -23.79 35.93
C LEU A 429 -14.19 -23.83 36.74
N MET A 430 -13.05 -24.10 36.11
CA MET A 430 -11.76 -24.27 36.81
C MET A 430 -10.93 -22.98 36.88
N GLY A 431 -11.35 -21.91 36.26
CA GLY A 431 -10.71 -20.59 36.28
C GLY A 431 -9.29 -20.56 35.68
N VAL A 432 -9.06 -19.57 34.84
CA VAL A 432 -7.77 -19.22 34.27
C VAL A 432 -7.36 -20.07 33.06
N ALA A 433 -8.09 -19.91 31.96
CA ALA A 433 -7.47 -20.07 30.65
C ALA A 433 -6.49 -18.90 30.46
N SER A 434 -5.26 -19.19 30.07
CA SER A 434 -4.33 -18.12 29.66
C SER A 434 -4.90 -17.38 28.45
N ASP A 435 -4.60 -16.10 28.26
CA ASP A 435 -5.05 -15.28 27.11
C ASP A 435 -4.76 -15.93 25.75
N SER A 436 -3.82 -16.90 25.70
CA SER A 436 -3.51 -17.70 24.52
C SER A 436 -4.49 -18.85 24.24
N GLU A 437 -5.39 -19.16 25.18
CA GLU A 437 -6.33 -20.28 25.09
C GLU A 437 -7.78 -19.84 24.86
N LEU A 438 -8.07 -18.55 25.00
CA LEU A 438 -9.41 -18.01 24.75
C LEU A 438 -9.69 -17.97 23.24
N PRO A 439 -10.83 -18.50 22.76
CA PRO A 439 -11.20 -18.40 21.36
C PRO A 439 -11.47 -16.95 20.99
N GLY A 440 -10.75 -16.43 20.00
CA GLY A 440 -10.99 -15.09 19.44
C GLY A 440 -9.82 -14.12 19.47
N PHE A 441 -8.74 -14.42 20.19
CA PHE A 441 -7.57 -13.53 20.20
C PHE A 441 -6.40 -14.18 19.46
N SER A 442 -6.07 -13.65 18.28
CA SER A 442 -4.78 -13.89 17.64
C SER A 442 -3.74 -13.01 18.33
N LYS A 443 -2.58 -13.61 18.64
CA LYS A 443 -1.39 -12.82 19.01
C LYS A 443 -0.84 -12.08 17.82
#